data_576d7bf945099339c417038c408706da
#
_entry.id   576d7bf945099339c417038c408706da
#
_cell.length_a   1.000
_cell.length_b   1.000
_cell.length_c   1.000
_cell.angle_alpha   90.00
_cell.angle_beta   90.00
_cell.angle_gamma   90.00
#
_symmetry.space_group_name_H-M   'P 1'
#
loop_
_entity.id
_entity.type
_entity.pdbx_description
1 polymer ?
#
loop_
_entity_poly.entity_id
_entity_poly.type
_entity_poly.pdbx_seq_one_letter_code
_entity_poly.pdbx_strand_id
1 'polypeptide(L)'
;MAEETKPVEEAVEAAETPVAAEETKPVEAPAAAEEKTEAPKEEKAEKKPERQRDIFAAIEGDKDEDDKPKRRMKGAKNIPYGIAFIKTTFNNTIVSLTDMKGEVVSWSSAGRCGFKGSRKSTAFAATTVAQEAARGAIAHGMNEVEVRVQGPGAGRESAVRAIQAAGLRVSAIKDTTPIPHNGCRPKKQRRV
;
A
#
# COMPACT_ATOMS: atom_id res chain seq x y z
N MET A 1 50.04 45.77 1.12
CA MET A 1 50.75 44.50 1.25
C MET A 1 49.76 43.43 0.92
N ALA A 2 49.92 42.89 -0.26
CA ALA A 2 49.13 41.82 -0.81
C ALA A 2 49.76 40.50 -0.39
N GLU A 3 48.95 39.52 0.02
CA GLU A 3 49.38 38.11 0.04
C GLU A 3 48.28 37.25 -0.54
N GLU A 4 48.58 36.81 -1.76
CA GLU A 4 47.88 35.79 -2.52
C GLU A 4 48.08 34.42 -1.85
N THR A 5 47.03 33.65 -1.67
CA THR A 5 47.18 32.22 -1.48
C THR A 5 46.39 31.47 -2.56
N LYS A 6 47.13 30.71 -3.35
CA LYS A 6 46.71 29.86 -4.48
C LYS A 6 45.89 28.66 -4.04
N PRO A 7 44.98 28.12 -4.90
CA PRO A 7 44.32 26.87 -4.69
C PRO A 7 45.22 25.66 -4.98
N VAL A 8 45.19 24.69 -4.11
CA VAL A 8 45.83 23.38 -4.34
C VAL A 8 44.81 22.47 -5.00
N GLU A 9 44.99 22.20 -6.26
CA GLU A 9 44.41 21.05 -6.95
C GLU A 9 45.23 19.81 -6.57
N GLU A 10 44.60 18.83 -6.00
CA GLU A 10 45.19 17.50 -5.87
C GLU A 10 44.22 16.46 -6.44
N ALA A 11 44.71 15.86 -7.51
CA ALA A 11 44.13 14.78 -8.29
C ALA A 11 43.91 13.53 -7.43
N VAL A 12 42.72 12.95 -7.49
CA VAL A 12 42.50 11.61 -7.01
C VAL A 12 42.30 10.68 -8.19
N GLU A 13 43.31 9.86 -8.35
CA GLU A 13 43.55 8.83 -9.33
C GLU A 13 42.50 7.69 -9.20
N ALA A 14 42.00 7.27 -10.33
CA ALA A 14 41.09 6.16 -10.51
C ALA A 14 41.75 4.82 -10.15
N ALA A 15 41.09 4.06 -9.31
CA ALA A 15 41.39 2.64 -9.11
C ALA A 15 40.23 1.79 -9.63
N GLU A 16 40.39 1.34 -10.86
CA GLU A 16 39.60 0.27 -11.46
C GLU A 16 39.98 -1.07 -10.83
N THR A 17 39.03 -1.82 -10.34
CA THR A 17 39.21 -3.26 -10.06
C THR A 17 38.26 -4.05 -10.97
N PRO A 18 38.79 -5.02 -11.75
CA PRO A 18 37.95 -5.86 -12.63
C PRO A 18 37.29 -6.97 -11.84
N VAL A 19 35.99 -7.08 -12.00
CA VAL A 19 35.20 -8.23 -11.52
C VAL A 19 35.31 -9.33 -12.56
N ALA A 20 35.90 -10.45 -12.17
CA ALA A 20 36.00 -11.68 -12.93
C ALA A 20 34.61 -12.29 -13.15
N ALA A 21 34.35 -12.61 -14.42
CA ALA A 21 33.21 -13.41 -14.84
C ALA A 21 33.46 -14.88 -14.47
N GLU A 22 32.56 -15.49 -13.74
CA GLU A 22 32.55 -16.93 -13.52
C GLU A 22 31.37 -17.53 -14.27
N GLU A 23 31.72 -18.23 -15.36
CA GLU A 23 30.85 -19.05 -16.19
C GLU A 23 30.40 -20.29 -15.40
N THR A 24 29.12 -20.52 -15.26
CA THR A 24 28.60 -21.84 -14.92
C THR A 24 27.80 -22.43 -16.09
N LYS A 25 28.34 -23.54 -16.59
CA LYS A 25 27.83 -24.38 -17.66
C LYS A 25 26.49 -25.03 -17.32
N PRO A 26 25.67 -25.37 -18.32
CA PRO A 26 24.43 -26.09 -18.15
C PRO A 26 24.68 -27.58 -17.95
N VAL A 27 23.97 -28.18 -17.01
CA VAL A 27 23.93 -29.64 -16.81
C VAL A 27 22.76 -30.19 -17.59
N GLU A 28 23.14 -31.10 -18.44
CA GLU A 28 22.39 -31.93 -19.37
C GLU A 28 21.45 -32.92 -18.65
N ALA A 29 20.25 -33.08 -19.19
CA ALA A 29 19.32 -34.15 -18.84
C ALA A 29 19.76 -35.50 -19.42
N PRO A 30 19.44 -36.63 -18.79
CA PRO A 30 19.26 -37.84 -19.56
C PRO A 30 17.78 -38.27 -19.64
N ALA A 31 17.46 -38.64 -20.88
CA ALA A 31 16.23 -39.24 -21.31
C ALA A 31 16.18 -40.76 -21.02
N ALA A 32 14.94 -41.26 -21.10
CA ALA A 32 14.50 -42.59 -21.47
C ALA A 32 14.33 -43.67 -20.38
N ALA A 33 13.08 -44.05 -20.21
CA ALA A 33 12.67 -45.45 -20.52
C ALA A 33 11.12 -45.51 -20.60
N GLU A 34 10.70 -45.98 -21.77
CA GLU A 34 9.34 -46.40 -22.08
C GLU A 34 9.01 -47.69 -21.30
N GLU A 35 7.78 -47.81 -20.82
CA GLU A 35 7.08 -49.12 -20.93
C GLU A 35 5.56 -48.92 -20.91
N LYS A 36 4.98 -49.50 -21.95
CA LYS A 36 3.56 -49.68 -22.24
C LYS A 36 2.90 -50.60 -21.25
N THR A 37 1.68 -50.32 -20.82
CA THR A 37 0.64 -51.36 -20.73
C THR A 37 -0.76 -50.74 -20.89
N GLU A 38 -1.54 -51.49 -21.62
CA GLU A 38 -2.83 -51.24 -22.25
C GLU A 38 -4.00 -50.95 -21.29
N ALA A 39 -4.99 -50.30 -21.89
CA ALA A 39 -6.33 -49.99 -21.35
C ALA A 39 -7.15 -51.28 -21.06
N PRO A 40 -8.27 -51.17 -20.29
CA PRO A 40 -9.54 -51.11 -20.95
C PRO A 40 -10.55 -50.07 -20.35
N LYS A 41 -11.18 -49.37 -21.27
CA LYS A 41 -12.59 -49.09 -21.54
C LYS A 41 -13.62 -49.06 -20.37
N GLU A 42 -14.25 -47.95 -20.37
CA GLU A 42 -15.71 -47.64 -20.47
C GLU A 42 -16.43 -47.16 -19.21
N GLU A 43 -17.15 -46.08 -19.47
CA GLU A 43 -18.35 -45.53 -18.81
C GLU A 43 -18.20 -44.84 -17.47
N LYS A 44 -18.09 -43.48 -17.52
CA LYS A 44 -19.13 -42.56 -17.05
C LYS A 44 -18.76 -41.14 -17.43
N ALA A 45 -19.28 -40.73 -18.56
CA ALA A 45 -19.38 -39.36 -18.97
C ALA A 45 -20.42 -38.61 -18.12
N GLU A 46 -20.22 -37.28 -18.09
CA GLU A 46 -21.20 -36.27 -17.71
C GLU A 46 -21.48 -36.07 -16.22
N LYS A 47 -20.66 -35.17 -15.65
CA LYS A 47 -21.13 -34.06 -14.79
C LYS A 47 -19.97 -33.22 -14.29
N LYS A 48 -19.38 -32.38 -15.13
CA LYS A 48 -18.58 -31.23 -14.70
C LYS A 48 -18.30 -30.30 -15.88
N PRO A 49 -19.20 -29.33 -16.15
CA PRO A 49 -18.70 -28.00 -16.44
C PRO A 49 -19.48 -26.84 -15.78
N GLU A 50 -20.46 -27.10 -14.88
CA GLU A 50 -21.28 -26.00 -14.35
C GLU A 50 -20.60 -25.18 -13.26
N ARG A 51 -19.76 -25.79 -12.41
CA ARG A 51 -19.10 -25.07 -11.31
C ARG A 51 -17.99 -24.09 -11.72
N GLN A 52 -17.45 -24.20 -12.93
CA GLN A 52 -16.41 -23.27 -13.38
C GLN A 52 -17.01 -22.03 -14.07
N ARG A 53 -18.21 -22.13 -14.63
CA ARG A 53 -18.91 -20.98 -15.23
C ARG A 53 -19.42 -20.00 -14.18
N ASP A 54 -19.86 -20.50 -13.02
CA ASP A 54 -20.38 -19.66 -11.95
C ASP A 54 -19.29 -18.82 -11.27
N ILE A 55 -18.04 -19.32 -11.24
CA ILE A 55 -16.90 -18.58 -10.66
C ILE A 55 -16.45 -17.44 -11.58
N PHE A 56 -16.48 -17.65 -12.92
CA PHE A 56 -16.15 -16.60 -13.87
C PHE A 56 -17.26 -15.55 -13.97
N ALA A 57 -18.50 -15.94 -13.91
CA ALA A 57 -19.64 -15.01 -13.86
C ALA A 57 -19.67 -14.15 -12.59
N ALA A 58 -19.21 -14.70 -11.46
CA ALA A 58 -19.09 -13.93 -10.21
C ALA A 58 -17.91 -12.92 -10.23
N ILE A 59 -16.89 -13.14 -11.06
CA ILE A 59 -15.75 -12.23 -11.21
C ILE A 59 -16.04 -11.12 -12.24
N GLU A 60 -16.86 -11.38 -13.24
CA GLU A 60 -17.27 -10.38 -14.23
C GLU A 60 -18.38 -9.45 -13.76
N GLY A 61 -19.14 -9.81 -12.73
CA GLY A 61 -20.23 -9.00 -12.17
C GLY A 61 -19.78 -7.78 -11.36
N ASP A 62 -18.47 -7.64 -11.05
CA ASP A 62 -17.97 -6.54 -10.20
C ASP A 62 -17.38 -5.35 -11.00
N LYS A 63 -17.43 -5.40 -12.34
CA LYS A 63 -16.87 -4.31 -13.19
C LYS A 63 -17.84 -3.16 -13.46
N ASP A 64 -19.11 -3.32 -13.16
CA ASP A 64 -20.14 -2.32 -13.49
C ASP A 64 -20.55 -1.43 -12.31
N GLU A 65 -19.86 -1.53 -11.14
CA GLU A 65 -20.17 -0.68 -9.98
C GLU A 65 -19.51 0.71 -10.02
N ASP A 66 -18.54 0.94 -10.90
CA ASP A 66 -17.79 2.21 -10.96
C ASP A 66 -18.54 3.34 -11.67
N ASP A 67 -19.64 3.06 -12.36
CA ASP A 67 -20.40 4.04 -13.15
C ASP A 67 -21.73 4.47 -12.50
N LYS A 68 -21.98 4.08 -11.26
CA LYS A 68 -23.15 4.60 -10.50
C LYS A 68 -22.89 6.05 -10.12
N PRO A 69 -23.78 7.00 -10.49
CA PRO A 69 -23.64 8.41 -10.14
C PRO A 69 -23.46 8.50 -8.60
N LYS A 70 -22.33 9.09 -8.18
CA LYS A 70 -21.97 9.29 -6.78
C LYS A 70 -23.16 9.91 -6.05
N ARG A 71 -23.94 9.11 -5.32
CA ARG A 71 -25.10 9.57 -4.56
C ARG A 71 -24.60 10.53 -3.49
N ARG A 72 -24.84 11.83 -3.67
CA ARG A 72 -24.59 12.82 -2.62
C ARG A 72 -25.46 12.47 -1.43
N MET A 73 -24.86 12.26 -0.29
CA MET A 73 -25.59 12.06 0.97
C MET A 73 -26.39 13.31 1.30
N LYS A 74 -27.66 13.14 1.75
CA LYS A 74 -28.44 14.24 2.30
C LYS A 74 -27.68 14.84 3.49
N GLY A 75 -27.28 16.12 3.42
CA GLY A 75 -26.44 16.77 4.42
C GLY A 75 -24.93 16.73 4.11
N ALA A 76 -24.52 16.34 2.90
CA ALA A 76 -23.12 16.40 2.50
C ALA A 76 -22.62 17.84 2.54
N LYS A 77 -21.58 18.07 3.35
CA LYS A 77 -20.83 19.33 3.31
C LYS A 77 -20.05 19.33 2.00
N ASN A 78 -20.17 20.37 1.17
CA ASN A 78 -19.39 20.47 -0.06
C ASN A 78 -18.00 21.02 0.28
N ILE A 79 -17.02 20.15 0.50
CA ILE A 79 -15.67 20.49 0.93
C ILE A 79 -14.70 20.01 -0.15
N PRO A 80 -14.26 20.87 -1.10
CA PRO A 80 -13.38 20.44 -2.20
C PRO A 80 -11.95 20.13 -1.74
N TYR A 81 -11.45 20.83 -0.71
CA TYR A 81 -10.09 20.70 -0.19
C TYR A 81 -10.10 20.19 1.23
N GLY A 82 -9.18 19.28 1.55
CA GLY A 82 -9.08 18.75 2.90
C GLY A 82 -7.69 18.27 3.27
N ILE A 83 -7.57 17.81 4.51
CA ILE A 83 -6.34 17.26 5.05
C ILE A 83 -6.60 15.78 5.42
N ALA A 84 -5.73 14.90 4.94
CA ALA A 84 -5.75 13.48 5.29
C ALA A 84 -4.70 13.18 6.35
N PHE A 85 -5.12 12.88 7.57
CA PHE A 85 -4.25 12.45 8.64
C PHE A 85 -4.16 10.93 8.63
N ILE A 86 -2.96 10.40 8.42
CA ILE A 86 -2.65 8.97 8.47
C ILE A 86 -1.81 8.72 9.71
N LYS A 87 -2.39 8.10 10.73
CA LYS A 87 -1.68 7.70 11.94
C LYS A 87 -1.44 6.20 11.91
N THR A 88 -0.17 5.82 11.78
CA THR A 88 0.26 4.41 11.79
C THR A 88 1.03 4.09 13.05
N THR A 89 0.76 2.93 13.61
CA THR A 89 1.48 2.35 14.73
C THR A 89 1.89 0.93 14.37
N PHE A 90 2.73 0.29 15.17
CA PHE A 90 3.06 -1.12 14.97
C PHE A 90 1.85 -2.07 15.07
N ASN A 91 0.74 -1.64 15.66
CA ASN A 91 -0.43 -2.48 15.88
C ASN A 91 -1.69 -2.04 15.15
N ASN A 92 -1.74 -0.82 14.62
CA ASN A 92 -2.97 -0.28 14.03
C ASN A 92 -2.69 0.85 13.03
N THR A 93 -3.62 1.04 12.09
CA THR A 93 -3.65 2.18 11.17
C THR A 93 -5.00 2.89 11.30
N ILE A 94 -4.96 4.20 11.41
CA ILE A 94 -6.13 5.09 11.48
C ILE A 94 -5.96 6.15 10.39
N VAL A 95 -7.00 6.37 9.61
CA VAL A 95 -7.06 7.42 8.59
C VAL A 95 -8.23 8.33 8.92
N SER A 96 -7.99 9.65 8.97
CA SER A 96 -9.00 10.66 9.21
C SER A 96 -8.87 11.74 8.14
N LEU A 97 -9.97 12.04 7.47
CA LEU A 97 -10.07 13.13 6.50
C LEU A 97 -10.82 14.28 7.14
N THR A 98 -10.19 15.45 7.11
CA THR A 98 -10.73 16.66 7.71
C THR A 98 -10.83 17.78 6.68
N ASP A 99 -11.59 18.78 6.97
CA ASP A 99 -11.55 20.04 6.23
C ASP A 99 -10.30 20.85 6.60
N MET A 100 -10.15 22.03 5.99
CA MET A 100 -9.03 22.95 6.29
C MET A 100 -9.10 23.53 7.70
N LYS A 101 -10.27 23.48 8.35
CA LYS A 101 -10.47 23.96 9.74
C LYS A 101 -10.13 22.89 10.77
N GLY A 102 -9.95 21.62 10.34
CA GLY A 102 -9.68 20.49 11.21
C GLY A 102 -10.93 19.72 11.65
N GLU A 103 -12.12 20.02 11.13
CA GLU A 103 -13.32 19.25 11.40
C GLU A 103 -13.25 17.89 10.66
N VAL A 104 -13.51 16.80 11.36
CA VAL A 104 -13.48 15.46 10.77
C VAL A 104 -14.71 15.25 9.88
N VAL A 105 -14.47 14.97 8.61
CA VAL A 105 -15.47 14.68 7.59
C VAL A 105 -15.70 13.18 7.49
N SER A 106 -14.64 12.42 7.41
CA SER A 106 -14.65 10.96 7.32
C SER A 106 -13.47 10.36 8.04
N TRP A 107 -13.65 9.18 8.61
CA TRP A 107 -12.55 8.45 9.24
C TRP A 107 -12.79 6.95 9.18
N SER A 108 -11.72 6.19 9.19
CA SER A 108 -11.75 4.74 9.35
C SER A 108 -10.52 4.23 10.11
N SER A 109 -10.62 3.01 10.62
CA SER A 109 -9.53 2.34 11.32
C SER A 109 -9.54 0.85 10.99
N ALA A 110 -8.42 0.15 11.16
CA ALA A 110 -8.35 -1.28 10.87
C ALA A 110 -9.37 -2.11 11.68
N GLY A 111 -9.68 -1.68 12.91
CA GLY A 111 -10.72 -2.32 13.72
C GLY A 111 -12.13 -2.13 13.15
N ARG A 112 -12.43 -0.96 12.59
CA ARG A 112 -13.72 -0.65 11.95
C ARG A 112 -13.92 -1.45 10.66
N CYS A 113 -12.87 -1.64 9.86
CA CYS A 113 -12.88 -2.48 8.66
C CYS A 113 -12.92 -4.00 8.96
N GLY A 114 -13.11 -4.41 10.21
CA GLY A 114 -13.25 -5.82 10.60
C GLY A 114 -11.94 -6.57 10.86
N PHE A 115 -10.78 -5.92 10.76
CA PHE A 115 -9.50 -6.56 11.09
C PHE A 115 -9.34 -6.73 12.59
N LYS A 116 -8.83 -7.89 13.02
CA LYS A 116 -8.60 -8.22 14.45
C LYS A 116 -7.16 -8.67 14.68
N GLY A 117 -6.65 -8.48 15.89
CA GLY A 117 -5.33 -8.95 16.33
C GLY A 117 -4.19 -8.39 15.48
N SER A 118 -3.24 -9.24 15.10
CA SER A 118 -2.04 -8.89 14.31
C SER A 118 -2.35 -8.42 12.88
N ARG A 119 -3.51 -8.78 12.33
CA ARG A 119 -3.93 -8.36 10.99
C ARG A 119 -4.15 -6.85 10.85
N LYS A 120 -4.36 -6.11 11.95
CA LYS A 120 -4.61 -4.66 11.93
C LYS A 120 -3.41 -3.83 11.48
N SER A 121 -2.19 -4.33 11.64
CA SER A 121 -0.96 -3.62 11.31
C SER A 121 -0.44 -3.89 9.90
N THR A 122 -1.15 -4.69 9.11
CA THR A 122 -0.72 -5.05 7.76
C THR A 122 -0.93 -3.90 6.76
N ALA A 123 -0.11 -3.87 5.70
CA ALA A 123 -0.24 -2.91 4.61
C ALA A 123 -1.61 -3.05 3.91
N PHE A 124 -2.13 -4.27 3.78
CA PHE A 124 -3.45 -4.55 3.22
C PHE A 124 -4.58 -3.93 4.06
N ALA A 125 -4.51 -4.05 5.40
CA ALA A 125 -5.48 -3.39 6.27
C ALA A 125 -5.45 -1.88 6.09
N ALA A 126 -4.26 -1.29 5.95
CA ALA A 126 -4.10 0.14 5.72
C ALA A 126 -4.70 0.63 4.39
N THR A 127 -4.56 -0.16 3.31
CA THR A 127 -5.23 0.14 2.03
C THR A 127 -6.74 0.13 2.15
N THR A 128 -7.33 -0.89 2.78
CA THR A 128 -8.78 -0.98 2.99
C THR A 128 -9.30 0.17 3.85
N VAL A 129 -8.60 0.50 4.94
CA VAL A 129 -8.95 1.64 5.82
C VAL A 129 -8.95 2.96 5.05
N ALA A 130 -7.91 3.20 4.25
CA ALA A 130 -7.78 4.43 3.49
C ALA A 130 -8.85 4.54 2.40
N GLN A 131 -9.18 3.46 1.71
CA GLN A 131 -10.25 3.41 0.72
C GLN A 131 -11.62 3.70 1.35
N GLU A 132 -11.93 3.10 2.50
CA GLU A 132 -13.19 3.34 3.20
C GLU A 132 -13.32 4.80 3.65
N ALA A 133 -12.26 5.37 4.25
CA ALA A 133 -12.23 6.77 4.63
C ALA A 133 -12.39 7.69 3.42
N ALA A 134 -11.67 7.41 2.32
CA ALA A 134 -11.72 8.20 1.09
C ALA A 134 -13.12 8.15 0.43
N ARG A 135 -13.79 6.99 0.39
CA ARG A 135 -15.16 6.87 -0.10
C ARG A 135 -16.12 7.81 0.65
N GLY A 136 -15.98 7.87 1.98
CA GLY A 136 -16.77 8.80 2.80
C GLY A 136 -16.50 10.26 2.47
N ALA A 137 -15.24 10.65 2.29
CA ALA A 137 -14.86 12.02 1.96
C ALA A 137 -15.31 12.45 0.54
N ILE A 138 -15.20 11.55 -0.44
CA ILE A 138 -15.70 11.79 -1.80
C ILE A 138 -17.21 11.99 -1.80
N ALA A 139 -17.97 11.29 -0.96
CA ALA A 139 -19.41 11.52 -0.81
C ALA A 139 -19.74 12.92 -0.30
N HIS A 140 -18.82 13.56 0.45
CA HIS A 140 -18.89 14.97 0.87
C HIS A 140 -18.32 15.96 -0.15
N GLY A 141 -17.90 15.50 -1.34
CA GLY A 141 -17.43 16.34 -2.44
C GLY A 141 -15.94 16.68 -2.37
N MET A 142 -15.15 15.96 -1.56
CA MET A 142 -13.71 16.17 -1.47
C MET A 142 -13.01 15.68 -2.74
N ASN A 143 -12.15 16.51 -3.33
CA ASN A 143 -11.41 16.21 -4.55
C ASN A 143 -9.90 16.24 -4.33
N GLU A 144 -9.41 17.16 -3.49
CA GLU A 144 -7.99 17.37 -3.27
C GLU A 144 -7.66 17.32 -1.79
N VAL A 145 -6.54 16.66 -1.44
CA VAL A 145 -6.11 16.45 -0.05
C VAL A 145 -4.62 16.68 0.14
N GLU A 146 -4.25 17.36 1.22
CA GLU A 146 -2.90 17.36 1.77
C GLU A 146 -2.76 16.16 2.71
N VAL A 147 -1.80 15.29 2.48
CA VAL A 147 -1.59 14.10 3.31
C VAL A 147 -0.57 14.39 4.41
N ARG A 148 -0.96 14.16 5.66
CA ARG A 148 -0.08 14.23 6.83
C ARG A 148 0.10 12.86 7.43
N VAL A 149 1.32 12.32 7.33
CA VAL A 149 1.65 10.98 7.80
C VAL A 149 2.34 11.05 9.16
N GLN A 150 1.96 10.18 10.08
CA GLN A 150 2.53 10.08 11.41
C GLN A 150 2.75 8.63 11.81
N GLY A 151 3.94 8.33 12.31
CA GLY A 151 4.27 7.07 12.97
C GLY A 151 4.98 6.03 12.10
N PRO A 152 5.47 4.94 12.71
CA PRO A 152 6.42 4.00 12.11
C PRO A 152 5.76 2.75 11.47
N GLY A 153 4.45 2.67 11.33
CA GLY A 153 3.76 1.44 10.90
C GLY A 153 3.99 1.07 9.43
N ALA A 154 3.87 -0.19 9.08
CA ALA A 154 3.96 -0.71 7.71
C ALA A 154 2.85 -0.19 6.77
N GLY A 155 1.73 0.29 7.33
CA GLY A 155 0.63 0.90 6.59
C GLY A 155 0.87 2.32 6.08
N ARG A 156 2.01 2.93 6.39
CA ARG A 156 2.34 4.32 6.10
C ARG A 156 2.21 4.68 4.62
N GLU A 157 2.97 4.02 3.78
CA GLU A 157 2.97 4.24 2.33
C GLU A 157 1.73 3.67 1.64
N SER A 158 1.29 2.48 2.06
CA SER A 158 0.15 1.81 1.45
C SER A 158 -1.15 2.61 1.63
N ALA A 159 -1.33 3.31 2.76
CA ALA A 159 -2.46 4.19 2.96
C ALA A 159 -2.44 5.41 2.03
N VAL A 160 -1.26 6.03 1.79
CA VAL A 160 -1.13 7.17 0.87
C VAL A 160 -1.50 6.75 -0.55
N ARG A 161 -0.93 5.62 -1.03
CA ARG A 161 -1.25 5.07 -2.35
C ARG A 161 -2.74 4.75 -2.51
N ALA A 162 -3.36 4.24 -1.45
CA ALA A 162 -4.77 3.89 -1.47
C ALA A 162 -5.71 5.11 -1.52
N ILE A 163 -5.35 6.23 -0.89
CA ILE A 163 -6.09 7.50 -0.99
C ILE A 163 -6.08 7.99 -2.44
N GLN A 164 -4.92 7.94 -3.11
CA GLN A 164 -4.78 8.32 -4.51
C GLN A 164 -5.58 7.37 -5.42
N ALA A 165 -5.47 6.06 -5.20
CA ALA A 165 -6.22 5.05 -5.95
C ALA A 165 -7.74 5.17 -5.77
N ALA A 166 -8.22 5.67 -4.63
CA ALA A 166 -9.64 5.94 -4.39
C ALA A 166 -10.18 7.15 -5.17
N GLY A 167 -9.33 7.91 -5.87
CA GLY A 167 -9.71 9.03 -6.71
C GLY A 167 -9.58 10.41 -6.06
N LEU A 168 -8.90 10.53 -4.91
CA LEU A 168 -8.54 11.80 -4.31
C LEU A 168 -7.18 12.28 -4.86
N ARG A 169 -7.10 13.53 -5.30
CA ARG A 169 -5.86 14.14 -5.73
C ARG A 169 -5.01 14.51 -4.52
N VAL A 170 -3.79 13.98 -4.45
CA VAL A 170 -2.83 14.32 -3.40
C VAL A 170 -2.02 15.53 -3.85
N SER A 171 -2.13 16.67 -3.14
CA SER A 171 -1.39 17.90 -3.44
C SER A 171 0.00 17.93 -2.81
N ALA A 172 0.09 17.50 -1.56
CA ALA A 172 1.36 17.45 -0.84
C ALA A 172 1.35 16.31 0.19
N ILE A 173 2.53 15.77 0.49
CA ILE A 173 2.74 14.78 1.54
C ILE A 173 3.69 15.37 2.56
N LYS A 174 3.26 15.45 3.82
CA LYS A 174 4.05 15.94 4.95
C LYS A 174 4.22 14.87 6.01
N ASP A 175 5.42 14.68 6.48
CA ASP A 175 5.69 13.86 7.66
C ASP A 175 5.59 14.71 8.92
N THR A 176 4.69 14.31 9.82
CA THR A 176 4.44 14.98 11.09
C THR A 176 4.78 14.08 12.28
N THR A 177 5.62 13.06 12.06
CA THR A 177 6.05 12.16 13.13
C THR A 177 6.81 12.95 14.20
N PRO A 178 6.35 12.99 15.46
CA PRO A 178 7.00 13.75 16.51
C PRO A 178 8.33 13.10 16.88
N ILE A 179 9.39 13.88 16.85
CA ILE A 179 10.72 13.49 17.34
C ILE A 179 10.95 14.22 18.65
N PRO A 180 11.17 13.54 19.78
CA PRO A 180 11.39 14.18 21.05
C PRO A 180 12.73 14.94 21.06
N HIS A 181 12.70 16.18 21.50
CA HIS A 181 13.90 16.98 21.78
C HIS A 181 14.39 16.60 23.18
N ASN A 182 15.18 15.55 23.31
CA ASN A 182 15.69 15.05 24.57
C ASN A 182 14.59 14.75 25.63
N GLY A 183 13.53 14.07 25.19
CA GLY A 183 12.35 13.76 26.01
C GLY A 183 12.60 12.70 27.10
N CYS A 184 11.52 12.06 27.55
CA CYS A 184 11.57 11.02 28.56
C CYS A 184 12.42 9.82 28.13
N ARG A 185 13.12 9.21 29.11
CA ARG A 185 13.89 7.97 28.88
C ARG A 185 12.97 6.88 28.31
N PRO A 186 13.31 6.21 27.20
CA PRO A 186 12.54 5.09 26.66
C PRO A 186 12.51 3.92 27.63
N LYS A 187 11.48 3.09 27.54
CA LYS A 187 11.37 1.86 28.33
C LYS A 187 12.56 0.95 28.06
N LYS A 188 12.99 0.21 29.11
CA LYS A 188 13.96 -0.87 28.96
C LYS A 188 13.51 -1.84 27.86
N GLN A 189 14.48 -2.35 27.10
CA GLN A 189 14.22 -3.43 26.16
C GLN A 189 13.66 -4.64 26.90
N ARG A 190 12.62 -5.26 26.33
CA ARG A 190 12.02 -6.47 26.89
C ARG A 190 13.06 -7.60 26.84
N ARG A 191 13.31 -8.20 27.98
CA ARG A 191 14.08 -9.45 28.05
C ARG A 191 13.16 -10.59 27.58
N VAL A 192 13.60 -11.36 26.59
CA VAL A 192 12.94 -12.57 26.07
C VAL A 192 13.64 -13.77 26.69
#